data_f891e7cd8b63e7cbc3f34682ec793ea1
#
_entry.id   f891e7cd8b63e7cbc3f34682ec793ea1
#
_cell.length_a   1.000
_cell.length_b   1.000
_cell.length_c   1.000
_cell.angle_alpha   90.00
_cell.angle_beta   90.00
_cell.angle_gamma   90.00
#
_symmetry.space_group_name_H-M   'P 1'
#
loop_
_entity.id
_entity.type
_entity.pdbx_description
1 polymer ?
#
loop_
_entity_poly.entity_id
_entity_poly.type
_entity_poly.pdbx_seq_one_letter_code
_entity_poly.pdbx_strand_id
1 'polypeptide(L)'
;MGEILELLSGKSEFYIRNKELPLFFGQMLPAIEDQTEIQTTGFALDEYRPEIPKVSIYLDISQDEIISCQVKCRYDRSGKEYLLYDEADRSVRNNGFEEELRRVTGKYFNAYDETNKSMCLSGGPEELYHFLTESVTELGKSGEVFISDALQKLKVRKLPSVDIGIRMDTGLLYMSIQAPDMTKDELAEILSLYSNKKKFFRLKNGSFMTTDPEKQKEWAVLAETFLQYGKKDPASMEIPAFRALYLDEMLKNRDGIILEENRKYKELLFNMDTAKEANDEVPESLRGILRPYQADG
;
A
#
# COMPACT_ATOMS: atom_id res chain seq x y z
N MET A 1 38.57 -0.83 -3.35
CA MET A 1 39.08 -2.21 -3.11
C MET A 1 40.52 -2.39 -3.55
N GLY A 2 40.95 -1.91 -4.74
CA GLY A 2 42.34 -1.98 -5.22
C GLY A 2 43.36 -1.31 -4.29
N GLU A 3 43.04 -0.15 -3.73
CA GLU A 3 43.96 0.62 -2.87
C GLU A 3 44.35 -0.09 -1.56
N ILE A 4 43.46 -0.88 -0.96
CA ILE A 4 43.75 -1.61 0.29
C ILE A 4 44.67 -2.79 0.00
N LEU A 5 44.44 -3.52 -1.08
CA LEU A 5 45.31 -4.61 -1.53
C LEU A 5 46.68 -4.10 -2.00
N GLU A 6 46.77 -2.92 -2.62
CA GLU A 6 48.04 -2.27 -2.95
C GLU A 6 48.82 -1.80 -1.72
N LEU A 7 48.15 -1.33 -0.67
CA LEU A 7 48.77 -0.96 0.61
C LEU A 7 49.35 -2.18 1.36
N LEU A 8 48.73 -3.34 1.16
CA LEU A 8 49.19 -4.62 1.76
C LEU A 8 50.18 -5.38 0.86
N SER A 9 50.12 -5.13 -0.46
CA SER A 9 51.03 -5.78 -1.43
C SER A 9 52.45 -5.24 -1.28
N GLY A 10 53.35 -6.08 -0.85
CA GLY A 10 54.77 -5.76 -0.72
C GLY A 10 55.28 -5.52 0.71
N LYS A 11 54.41 -5.56 1.72
CA LYS A 11 54.80 -5.52 3.12
C LYS A 11 54.63 -6.90 3.75
N SER A 12 55.68 -7.46 4.34
CA SER A 12 55.61 -8.71 5.07
C SER A 12 54.95 -8.57 6.44
N GLU A 13 54.93 -7.37 6.99
CA GLU A 13 54.36 -7.07 8.32
C GLU A 13 53.84 -5.65 8.39
N PHE A 14 52.76 -5.41 9.10
CA PHE A 14 52.28 -4.10 9.50
C PHE A 14 51.70 -4.12 10.91
N TYR A 15 51.82 -3.01 11.62
CA TYR A 15 51.36 -2.85 12.99
C TYR A 15 50.14 -1.95 13.04
N ILE A 16 49.07 -2.44 13.73
CA ILE A 16 47.85 -1.71 13.95
C ILE A 16 47.87 -1.20 15.40
N ARG A 17 47.75 0.11 15.57
CA ARG A 17 47.66 0.69 16.94
C ARG A 17 46.26 0.44 17.51
N ASN A 18 46.14 0.35 18.82
CA ASN A 18 44.86 0.12 19.50
C ASN A 18 43.71 1.06 19.04
N LYS A 19 44.03 2.30 18.77
CA LYS A 19 43.09 3.30 18.27
C LYS A 19 42.59 3.04 16.82
N GLU A 20 43.32 2.25 16.07
CA GLU A 20 43.03 1.92 14.68
C GLU A 20 42.34 0.55 14.54
N LEU A 21 42.27 -0.23 15.61
CA LEU A 21 41.60 -1.55 15.64
C LEU A 21 40.12 -1.47 15.19
N PRO A 22 39.32 -0.51 15.65
CA PRO A 22 37.92 -0.40 15.20
C PRO A 22 37.79 -0.20 13.69
N LEU A 23 38.70 0.59 13.09
CA LEU A 23 38.73 0.81 11.65
C LEU A 23 39.15 -0.46 10.90
N PHE A 24 40.20 -1.12 11.40
CA PHE A 24 40.68 -2.36 10.79
C PHE A 24 39.60 -3.45 10.81
N PHE A 25 39.05 -3.76 11.97
CA PHE A 25 38.04 -4.82 12.12
C PHE A 25 36.69 -4.47 11.52
N GLY A 26 36.33 -3.18 11.47
CA GLY A 26 35.04 -2.72 10.98
C GLY A 26 34.96 -2.48 9.47
N GLN A 27 36.10 -2.19 8.83
CA GLN A 27 36.11 -1.81 7.41
C GLN A 27 37.13 -2.58 6.59
N MET A 28 38.37 -2.73 7.08
CA MET A 28 39.43 -3.34 6.29
C MET A 28 39.34 -4.86 6.27
N LEU A 29 39.16 -5.48 7.40
CA LEU A 29 39.09 -6.93 7.52
C LEU A 29 37.90 -7.54 6.75
N PRO A 30 36.66 -7.04 6.84
CA PRO A 30 35.54 -7.54 6.05
C PRO A 30 35.75 -7.42 4.54
N ALA A 31 36.51 -6.42 4.10
CA ALA A 31 36.80 -6.21 2.68
C ALA A 31 37.76 -7.24 2.08
N ILE A 32 38.57 -7.91 2.91
CA ILE A 32 39.58 -8.88 2.48
C ILE A 32 39.26 -10.32 2.91
N GLU A 33 38.38 -10.51 3.88
CA GLU A 33 38.06 -11.80 4.48
C GLU A 33 37.53 -12.83 3.46
N ASP A 34 36.73 -12.38 2.50
CA ASP A 34 36.17 -13.25 1.46
C ASP A 34 37.21 -13.70 0.42
N GLN A 35 38.39 -13.05 0.38
CA GLN A 35 39.40 -13.26 -0.65
C GLN A 35 40.68 -13.87 -0.12
N THR A 36 40.82 -13.98 1.21
CA THR A 36 42.06 -14.45 1.87
C THR A 36 41.76 -15.35 3.05
N GLU A 37 42.58 -16.37 3.24
CA GLU A 37 42.57 -17.19 4.46
C GLU A 37 43.27 -16.42 5.58
N ILE A 38 42.54 -16.12 6.65
CA ILE A 38 43.06 -15.38 7.81
C ILE A 38 43.31 -16.34 8.94
N GLN A 39 44.59 -16.44 9.36
CA GLN A 39 44.99 -17.22 10.53
C GLN A 39 45.36 -16.28 11.66
N THR A 40 44.85 -16.56 12.85
CA THR A 40 45.10 -15.76 14.05
C THR A 40 45.91 -16.55 15.06
N THR A 41 46.81 -15.86 15.74
CA THR A 41 47.62 -16.45 16.80
C THR A 41 47.56 -15.55 18.03
N GLY A 42 47.12 -16.12 19.16
CA GLY A 42 47.10 -15.42 20.45
C GLY A 42 45.86 -14.58 20.77
N PHE A 43 44.91 -14.49 19.86
CA PHE A 43 43.59 -13.83 20.08
C PHE A 43 42.50 -14.42 19.20
N ALA A 44 41.25 -14.26 19.60
CA ALA A 44 40.08 -14.61 18.77
C ALA A 44 39.61 -13.39 17.99
N LEU A 45 39.47 -13.51 16.66
CA LEU A 45 38.97 -12.42 15.77
C LEU A 45 37.65 -11.85 16.23
N ASP A 46 36.75 -12.69 16.71
CA ASP A 46 35.41 -12.32 17.13
C ASP A 46 35.37 -11.37 18.34
N GLU A 47 36.41 -11.38 19.16
CA GLU A 47 36.52 -10.44 20.29
C GLU A 47 36.72 -8.98 19.84
N TYR A 48 37.36 -8.81 18.68
CA TYR A 48 37.67 -7.48 18.11
C TYR A 48 36.72 -7.05 17.00
N ARG A 49 35.90 -7.94 16.50
CA ARG A 49 34.87 -7.57 15.51
C ARG A 49 33.90 -6.56 16.12
N PRO A 50 33.56 -5.51 15.36
CA PRO A 50 32.51 -4.60 15.77
C PRO A 50 31.22 -5.37 16.04
N GLU A 51 30.65 -5.14 17.20
CA GLU A 51 29.36 -5.73 17.56
C GLU A 51 28.29 -5.25 16.59
N ILE A 52 27.41 -6.17 16.14
CA ILE A 52 26.21 -5.80 15.42
C ILE A 52 25.15 -5.38 16.43
N PRO A 53 24.68 -4.13 16.42
CA PRO A 53 23.70 -3.65 17.39
C PRO A 53 22.32 -4.25 17.14
N LYS A 54 21.54 -4.35 18.21
CA LYS A 54 20.09 -4.54 18.11
C LYS A 54 19.46 -3.23 17.66
N VAL A 55 18.69 -3.30 16.57
CA VAL A 55 18.07 -2.13 15.97
C VAL A 55 16.60 -2.05 16.34
N SER A 56 16.18 -0.89 16.85
CA SER A 56 14.78 -0.54 17.11
C SER A 56 14.42 0.71 16.32
N ILE A 57 13.39 0.60 15.49
CA ILE A 57 12.91 1.64 14.58
C ILE A 57 11.55 2.14 15.08
N TYR A 58 11.45 3.40 15.47
CA TYR A 58 10.25 4.02 15.98
C TYR A 58 9.64 4.92 14.91
N LEU A 59 8.43 4.60 14.49
CA LEU A 59 7.66 5.35 13.50
C LEU A 59 6.48 6.05 14.17
N ASP A 60 6.38 7.36 13.96
CA ASP A 60 5.28 8.17 14.46
C ASP A 60 4.78 9.13 13.37
N ILE A 61 3.60 9.70 13.56
CA ILE A 61 3.03 10.71 12.65
C ILE A 61 2.52 11.89 13.46
N SER A 62 2.90 13.09 13.03
CA SER A 62 2.44 14.35 13.62
C SER A 62 1.03 14.72 13.14
N GLN A 63 0.44 15.77 13.76
CA GLN A 63 -0.83 16.35 13.31
C GLN A 63 -0.75 16.96 11.91
N ASP A 64 0.44 17.40 11.49
CA ASP A 64 0.71 17.93 10.14
C ASP A 64 1.01 16.83 9.12
N GLU A 65 0.72 15.57 9.48
CA GLU A 65 0.94 14.39 8.64
C GLU A 65 2.42 14.14 8.25
N ILE A 66 3.35 14.63 9.04
CA ILE A 66 4.77 14.35 8.87
C ILE A 66 5.08 13.05 9.62
N ILE A 67 5.57 12.05 8.89
CA ILE A 67 6.05 10.80 9.49
C ILE A 67 7.47 11.01 9.98
N SER A 68 7.73 10.67 11.24
CA SER A 68 9.06 10.65 11.83
C SER A 68 9.56 9.22 12.02
N CYS A 69 10.86 9.03 11.82
CA CYS A 69 11.57 7.77 12.01
C CYS A 69 12.77 8.00 12.92
N GLN A 70 12.70 7.50 14.12
CA GLN A 70 13.83 7.49 15.04
C GLN A 70 14.38 6.07 15.12
N VAL A 71 15.67 5.92 14.87
CA VAL A 71 16.34 4.61 14.89
C VAL A 71 17.33 4.57 16.05
N LYS A 72 17.24 3.51 16.85
CA LYS A 72 18.11 3.25 17.98
C LYS A 72 18.92 1.99 17.75
N CYS A 73 20.21 2.08 18.04
CA CYS A 73 21.19 1.01 17.96
C CYS A 73 21.69 0.67 19.37
N ARG A 74 21.32 -0.48 19.89
CA ARG A 74 21.71 -0.95 21.21
C ARG A 74 22.84 -1.97 21.09
N TYR A 75 23.96 -1.68 21.74
CA TYR A 75 25.13 -2.52 21.83
C TYR A 75 25.13 -3.30 23.15
N ASP A 76 24.93 -4.61 23.11
CA ASP A 76 24.78 -5.44 24.31
C ASP A 76 26.08 -5.53 25.13
N ARG A 77 27.26 -5.57 24.48
CA ARG A 77 28.57 -5.60 25.15
C ARG A 77 28.82 -4.38 26.03
N SER A 78 28.43 -3.20 25.53
CA SER A 78 28.59 -1.95 26.30
C SER A 78 27.38 -1.60 27.16
N GLY A 79 26.23 -2.23 26.89
CA GLY A 79 24.93 -1.88 27.48
C GLY A 79 24.42 -0.49 27.06
N LYS A 80 25.05 0.13 26.06
CA LYS A 80 24.71 1.48 25.60
C LYS A 80 23.75 1.44 24.40
N GLU A 81 22.91 2.45 24.34
CA GLU A 81 21.98 2.72 23.23
C GLU A 81 22.31 4.07 22.60
N TYR A 82 22.39 4.11 21.28
CA TYR A 82 22.67 5.31 20.50
C TYR A 82 21.58 5.58 19.49
N LEU A 83 21.27 6.84 19.25
CA LEU A 83 20.48 7.22 18.08
C LEU A 83 21.33 7.09 16.82
N LEU A 84 20.78 6.50 15.76
CA LEU A 84 21.51 6.27 14.51
C LEU A 84 22.10 7.55 13.92
N TYR A 85 21.33 8.65 14.01
CA TYR A 85 21.70 9.94 13.45
C TYR A 85 22.39 10.88 14.46
N ASP A 86 22.80 10.36 15.62
CA ASP A 86 23.67 11.09 16.56
C ASP A 86 25.13 10.79 16.26
N GLU A 87 25.96 11.81 16.24
CA GLU A 87 27.40 11.70 15.99
C GLU A 87 28.22 11.32 17.23
N ALA A 88 27.57 11.21 18.39
CA ALA A 88 28.25 10.89 19.63
C ALA A 88 28.85 9.48 19.61
N ASP A 89 30.04 9.35 20.22
CA ASP A 89 30.73 8.08 20.47
C ASP A 89 30.95 7.17 19.25
N ARG A 90 31.08 7.72 18.05
CA ARG A 90 31.30 6.95 16.81
C ARG A 90 32.45 5.95 16.84
N SER A 91 33.44 6.19 17.68
CA SER A 91 34.61 5.32 17.79
C SER A 91 34.34 3.94 18.40
N VAL A 92 33.23 3.80 19.12
CA VAL A 92 32.82 2.54 19.77
C VAL A 92 31.63 1.87 19.10
N ARG A 93 31.14 2.45 18.01
CA ARG A 93 29.98 1.98 17.24
C ARG A 93 30.42 1.23 15.99
N ASN A 94 29.59 0.35 15.50
CA ASN A 94 29.78 -0.31 14.21
C ASN A 94 29.38 0.62 13.06
N ASN A 95 30.31 1.50 12.68
CA ASN A 95 30.05 2.53 11.66
C ASN A 95 29.66 1.93 10.30
N GLY A 96 30.22 0.78 9.91
CA GLY A 96 29.88 0.14 8.63
C GLY A 96 28.43 -0.33 8.59
N PHE A 97 27.99 -1.00 9.65
CA PHE A 97 26.59 -1.43 9.78
C PHE A 97 25.61 -0.25 9.85
N GLU A 98 25.97 0.76 10.66
CA GLU A 98 25.11 1.94 10.80
C GLU A 98 25.02 2.79 9.54
N GLU A 99 26.06 2.85 8.72
CA GLU A 99 26.03 3.56 7.43
C GLU A 99 25.11 2.86 6.44
N GLU A 100 25.15 1.52 6.40
CA GLU A 100 24.18 0.78 5.58
C GLU A 100 22.74 0.97 6.08
N LEU A 101 22.54 1.02 7.40
CA LEU A 101 21.23 1.30 8.00
C LEU A 101 20.75 2.72 7.66
N ARG A 102 21.64 3.74 7.67
CA ARG A 102 21.34 5.10 7.20
C ARG A 102 20.94 5.10 5.72
N ARG A 103 21.63 4.32 4.90
CA ARG A 103 21.32 4.20 3.48
C ARG A 103 19.93 3.59 3.25
N VAL A 104 19.56 2.57 4.00
CA VAL A 104 18.23 1.92 3.92
C VAL A 104 17.14 2.88 4.38
N THR A 105 17.31 3.50 5.55
CA THR A 105 16.32 4.44 6.09
C THR A 105 16.20 5.69 5.23
N GLY A 106 17.31 6.22 4.73
CA GLY A 106 17.34 7.43 3.90
C GLY A 106 16.58 7.32 2.57
N LYS A 107 16.24 6.11 2.10
CA LYS A 107 15.43 5.93 0.89
C LYS A 107 13.98 6.40 1.04
N TYR A 108 13.46 6.37 2.24
CA TYR A 108 12.04 6.55 2.53
C TYR A 108 11.70 7.90 3.16
N PHE A 109 12.72 8.67 3.52
CA PHE A 109 12.55 9.95 4.20
C PHE A 109 13.26 11.07 3.43
N ASN A 110 12.68 12.25 3.42
CA ASN A 110 13.16 13.37 2.61
C ASN A 110 13.67 14.56 3.43
N ALA A 111 13.60 14.49 4.76
CA ALA A 111 14.07 15.53 5.65
C ALA A 111 14.71 14.94 6.91
N TYR A 112 15.48 15.76 7.61
CA TYR A 112 16.10 15.41 8.88
C TYR A 112 15.75 16.43 9.95
N ASP A 113 15.33 15.94 11.12
CA ASP A 113 15.05 16.73 12.31
C ASP A 113 16.25 16.65 13.26
N GLU A 114 17.01 17.74 13.33
CA GLU A 114 18.18 17.83 14.20
C GLU A 114 17.84 17.76 15.69
N THR A 115 16.66 18.23 16.07
CA THR A 115 16.23 18.27 17.47
C THR A 115 15.96 16.88 18.00
N ASN A 116 15.23 16.08 17.25
CA ASN A 116 14.83 14.73 17.62
C ASN A 116 15.79 13.65 17.10
N LYS A 117 16.83 14.03 16.35
CA LYS A 117 17.75 13.11 15.67
C LYS A 117 17.01 12.03 14.91
N SER A 118 16.00 12.43 14.16
CA SER A 118 15.10 11.55 13.40
C SER A 118 15.01 11.95 11.94
N MET A 119 14.78 10.97 11.07
CA MET A 119 14.43 11.24 9.68
C MET A 119 12.93 11.53 9.60
N CYS A 120 12.55 12.40 8.67
CA CYS A 120 11.17 12.80 8.46
C CYS A 120 10.76 12.61 6.99
N LEU A 121 9.51 12.18 6.79
CA LEU A 121 8.85 12.17 5.50
C LEU A 121 7.70 13.18 5.54
N SER A 122 7.85 14.24 4.76
CA SER A 122 6.79 15.20 4.49
C SER A 122 6.35 15.05 3.03
N GLY A 123 5.05 15.01 2.81
CA GLY A 123 4.51 14.84 1.46
C GLY A 123 3.00 14.79 1.47
N GLY A 124 2.42 14.57 0.29
CA GLY A 124 0.97 14.43 0.13
C GLY A 124 0.47 13.00 0.39
N PRO A 125 -0.80 12.75 0.08
CA PRO A 125 -1.41 11.43 0.25
C PRO A 125 -0.72 10.31 -0.54
N GLU A 126 0.00 10.64 -1.63
CA GLU A 126 0.70 9.67 -2.47
C GLU A 126 1.95 9.13 -1.76
N GLU A 127 2.77 10.04 -1.22
CA GLU A 127 3.96 9.69 -0.46
C GLU A 127 3.59 8.90 0.80
N LEU A 128 2.54 9.32 1.50
CA LEU A 128 2.04 8.64 2.68
C LEU A 128 1.53 7.22 2.36
N TYR A 129 0.79 7.07 1.25
CA TYR A 129 0.33 5.75 0.79
C TYR A 129 1.50 4.81 0.46
N HIS A 130 2.49 5.28 -0.31
CA HIS A 130 3.69 4.49 -0.64
C HIS A 130 4.47 4.11 0.61
N PHE A 131 4.62 5.03 1.55
CA PHE A 131 5.25 4.73 2.83
C PHE A 131 4.55 3.59 3.57
N LEU A 132 3.23 3.66 3.72
CA LEU A 132 2.44 2.65 4.46
C LEU A 132 2.42 1.28 3.78
N THR A 133 2.54 1.22 2.45
CA THR A 133 2.48 -0.04 1.70
C THR A 133 3.82 -0.74 1.54
N GLU A 134 4.92 0.01 1.44
CA GLU A 134 6.22 -0.52 1.05
C GLU A 134 7.26 -0.39 2.17
N SER A 135 7.36 0.80 2.77
CA SER A 135 8.51 1.14 3.62
C SER A 135 8.54 0.41 4.94
N VAL A 136 7.38 0.22 5.58
CA VAL A 136 7.29 -0.46 6.88
C VAL A 136 7.81 -1.90 6.81
N THR A 137 7.48 -2.62 5.73
CA THR A 137 7.94 -4.00 5.52
C THR A 137 9.45 -4.06 5.28
N GLU A 138 9.99 -3.13 4.50
CA GLU A 138 11.43 -3.08 4.22
C GLU A 138 12.24 -2.67 5.46
N LEU A 139 11.77 -1.70 6.22
CA LEU A 139 12.39 -1.30 7.48
C LEU A 139 12.43 -2.45 8.49
N GLY A 140 11.38 -3.28 8.51
CA GLY A 140 11.30 -4.48 9.36
C GLY A 140 12.37 -5.53 9.09
N LYS A 141 13.02 -5.51 7.92
CA LYS A 141 14.18 -6.36 7.62
C LYS A 141 15.45 -5.92 8.33
N SER A 142 15.52 -4.64 8.72
CA SER A 142 16.72 -4.06 9.36
C SER A 142 16.65 -4.06 10.88
N GLY A 143 15.46 -4.23 11.48
CA GLY A 143 15.29 -4.23 12.92
C GLY A 143 13.84 -4.36 13.36
N GLU A 144 13.61 -4.26 14.67
CA GLU A 144 12.27 -4.28 15.23
C GLU A 144 11.59 -2.93 15.01
N VAL A 145 10.38 -2.93 14.43
CA VAL A 145 9.63 -1.72 14.10
C VAL A 145 8.50 -1.50 15.09
N PHE A 146 8.51 -0.34 15.74
CA PHE A 146 7.48 0.15 16.64
C PHE A 146 6.70 1.27 15.97
N ILE A 147 5.40 1.11 15.86
CA ILE A 147 4.51 2.04 15.16
C ILE A 147 3.58 2.67 16.21
N SER A 148 3.50 4.01 16.24
CA SER A 148 2.60 4.71 17.16
C SER A 148 1.13 4.44 16.86
N ASP A 149 0.27 4.60 17.87
CA ASP A 149 -1.18 4.47 17.71
C ASP A 149 -1.76 5.43 16.67
N ALA A 150 -1.14 6.61 16.52
CA ALA A 150 -1.55 7.60 15.53
C ALA A 150 -1.31 7.08 14.10
N LEU A 151 -0.13 6.54 13.84
CA LEU A 151 0.21 5.97 12.53
C LEU A 151 -0.53 4.66 12.27
N GLN A 152 -0.79 3.83 13.29
CA GLN A 152 -1.59 2.60 13.15
C GLN A 152 -3.04 2.86 12.72
N LYS A 153 -3.59 4.03 13.01
CA LYS A 153 -4.94 4.43 12.56
C LYS A 153 -5.03 4.65 11.06
N LEU A 154 -3.90 4.98 10.41
CA LEU A 154 -3.83 5.14 8.98
C LEU A 154 -3.73 3.78 8.29
N LYS A 155 -4.88 3.13 8.13
CA LYS A 155 -4.95 1.79 7.52
C LYS A 155 -5.04 1.88 6.01
N VAL A 156 -4.34 0.98 5.35
CA VAL A 156 -4.54 0.70 3.92
C VAL A 156 -5.48 -0.49 3.82
N ARG A 157 -6.66 -0.30 3.24
CA ARG A 157 -7.71 -1.32 3.11
C ARG A 157 -7.98 -1.61 1.64
N LYS A 158 -8.39 -2.84 1.35
CA LYS A 158 -8.97 -3.20 0.06
C LYS A 158 -10.43 -2.76 0.01
N LEU A 159 -10.95 -2.57 -1.20
CA LEU A 159 -12.38 -2.39 -1.39
C LEU A 159 -13.17 -3.55 -0.77
N PRO A 160 -14.27 -3.27 -0.04
CA PRO A 160 -15.04 -4.30 0.65
C PRO A 160 -15.80 -5.21 -0.34
N SER A 161 -16.27 -6.33 0.16
CA SER A 161 -17.37 -7.05 -0.48
C SER A 161 -18.66 -6.30 -0.23
N VAL A 162 -19.58 -6.34 -1.18
CA VAL A 162 -20.87 -5.63 -1.09
C VAL A 162 -22.03 -6.55 -1.36
N ASP A 163 -23.10 -6.31 -0.60
CA ASP A 163 -24.40 -6.94 -0.79
C ASP A 163 -25.29 -5.96 -1.58
N ILE A 164 -25.80 -6.42 -2.71
CA ILE A 164 -26.62 -5.62 -3.60
C ILE A 164 -28.02 -6.20 -3.65
N GLY A 165 -29.01 -5.44 -3.22
CA GLY A 165 -30.41 -5.77 -3.39
C GLY A 165 -30.98 -5.02 -4.59
N ILE A 166 -31.60 -5.74 -5.54
CA ILE A 166 -32.37 -5.16 -6.64
C ILE A 166 -33.80 -5.68 -6.62
N ARG A 167 -34.75 -4.76 -6.57
CA ARG A 167 -36.17 -5.08 -6.61
C ARG A 167 -36.88 -4.20 -7.63
N MET A 168 -37.82 -4.78 -8.34
CA MET A 168 -38.73 -4.03 -9.16
C MET A 168 -40.07 -3.84 -8.43
N ASP A 169 -40.56 -2.61 -8.42
CA ASP A 169 -41.91 -2.30 -7.98
C ASP A 169 -42.47 -1.09 -8.74
N THR A 170 -43.76 -1.15 -9.09
CA THR A 170 -44.47 -0.04 -9.79
C THR A 170 -43.75 0.56 -11.00
N GLY A 171 -43.00 -0.26 -11.76
CA GLY A 171 -42.27 0.19 -12.97
C GLY A 171 -40.91 0.85 -12.72
N LEU A 172 -40.46 0.92 -11.48
CA LEU A 172 -39.13 1.40 -11.08
C LEU A 172 -38.29 0.29 -10.49
N LEU A 173 -36.98 0.39 -10.66
CA LEU A 173 -36.02 -0.44 -9.95
C LEU A 173 -35.58 0.28 -8.67
N TYR A 174 -35.54 -0.45 -7.60
CA TYR A 174 -34.97 -0.01 -6.33
C TYR A 174 -33.72 -0.83 -6.07
N MET A 175 -32.59 -0.15 -5.97
CA MET A 175 -31.29 -0.76 -5.68
C MET A 175 -30.77 -0.31 -4.33
N SER A 176 -30.23 -1.26 -3.59
CA SER A 176 -29.52 -0.98 -2.34
C SER A 176 -28.13 -1.59 -2.41
N ILE A 177 -27.12 -0.86 -1.94
CA ILE A 177 -25.75 -1.34 -1.78
C ILE A 177 -25.41 -1.27 -0.30
N GLN A 178 -24.92 -2.37 0.26
CA GLN A 178 -24.49 -2.47 1.65
C GLN A 178 -23.13 -3.16 1.72
N ALA A 179 -22.32 -2.80 2.71
CA ALA A 179 -21.08 -3.48 3.03
C ALA A 179 -21.12 -3.87 4.50
N PRO A 180 -21.00 -5.17 4.86
CA PRO A 180 -21.18 -5.65 6.22
C PRO A 180 -20.25 -4.99 7.26
N ASP A 181 -19.05 -4.65 6.85
CA ASP A 181 -18.00 -4.13 7.73
C ASP A 181 -17.85 -2.59 7.69
N MET A 182 -18.85 -1.88 7.13
CA MET A 182 -18.78 -0.44 6.94
C MET A 182 -20.09 0.26 7.25
N THR A 183 -20.00 1.53 7.64
CA THR A 183 -21.16 2.41 7.75
C THR A 183 -21.65 2.84 6.39
N LYS A 184 -22.91 3.26 6.29
CA LYS A 184 -23.48 3.81 5.06
C LYS A 184 -22.72 5.05 4.58
N ASP A 185 -22.26 5.89 5.50
CA ASP A 185 -21.54 7.12 5.17
C ASP A 185 -20.15 6.82 4.59
N GLU A 186 -19.44 5.83 5.15
CA GLU A 186 -18.14 5.38 4.60
C GLU A 186 -18.32 4.77 3.21
N LEU A 187 -19.35 3.94 3.00
CA LEU A 187 -19.65 3.36 1.69
C LEU A 187 -20.02 4.43 0.68
N ALA A 188 -20.85 5.41 1.05
CA ALA A 188 -21.19 6.55 0.21
C ALA A 188 -19.97 7.38 -0.17
N GLU A 189 -19.04 7.57 0.76
CA GLU A 189 -17.78 8.27 0.50
C GLU A 189 -16.90 7.48 -0.48
N ILE A 190 -16.76 6.16 -0.29
CA ILE A 190 -16.03 5.28 -1.21
C ILE A 190 -16.61 5.37 -2.63
N LEU A 191 -17.92 5.20 -2.79
CA LEU A 191 -18.60 5.28 -4.08
C LEU A 191 -18.43 6.65 -4.74
N SER A 192 -18.40 7.72 -3.94
CA SER A 192 -18.22 9.08 -4.45
C SER A 192 -16.78 9.38 -4.90
N LEU A 193 -15.79 8.80 -4.22
CA LEU A 193 -14.37 9.01 -4.49
C LEU A 193 -13.79 8.02 -5.52
N TYR A 194 -14.51 6.92 -5.76
CA TYR A 194 -14.03 5.87 -6.66
C TYR A 194 -13.78 6.41 -8.07
N SER A 195 -12.63 6.05 -8.61
CA SER A 195 -12.24 6.36 -9.98
C SER A 195 -11.36 5.27 -10.55
N ASN A 196 -11.68 4.78 -11.74
CA ASN A 196 -10.89 3.77 -12.44
C ASN A 196 -9.46 4.20 -12.77
N LYS A 197 -9.17 5.50 -12.69
CA LYS A 197 -7.84 6.06 -13.01
C LYS A 197 -6.90 6.10 -11.82
N LYS A 198 -7.41 5.90 -10.59
CA LYS A 198 -6.62 5.97 -9.37
C LYS A 198 -6.37 4.59 -8.81
N LYS A 199 -5.13 4.29 -8.44
CA LYS A 199 -4.75 3.05 -7.77
C LYS A 199 -5.23 3.00 -6.32
N PHE A 200 -5.40 4.16 -5.71
CA PHE A 200 -5.90 4.33 -4.35
C PHE A 200 -6.63 5.67 -4.21
N PHE A 201 -7.39 5.83 -3.16
CA PHE A 201 -7.96 7.10 -2.70
C PHE A 201 -8.02 7.13 -1.17
N ARG A 202 -8.08 8.33 -0.60
CA ARG A 202 -8.07 8.55 0.84
C ARG A 202 -9.44 8.98 1.32
N LEU A 203 -9.91 8.34 2.40
CA LEU A 203 -11.15 8.67 3.09
C LEU A 203 -10.94 9.81 4.09
N LYS A 204 -12.02 10.48 4.49
CA LYS A 204 -12.01 11.58 5.48
C LYS A 204 -11.46 11.15 6.84
N ASN A 205 -11.62 9.88 7.21
CA ASN A 205 -11.06 9.32 8.43
C ASN A 205 -9.54 9.06 8.35
N GLY A 206 -8.89 9.42 7.23
CA GLY A 206 -7.47 9.25 6.98
C GLY A 206 -7.06 7.92 6.38
N SER A 207 -7.93 6.89 6.38
CA SER A 207 -7.59 5.58 5.80
C SER A 207 -7.50 5.63 4.28
N PHE A 208 -6.68 4.74 3.73
CA PHE A 208 -6.54 4.57 2.29
C PHE A 208 -7.33 3.35 1.82
N MET A 209 -7.97 3.49 0.67
CA MET A 209 -8.62 2.38 -0.04
C MET A 209 -7.86 2.08 -1.32
N THR A 210 -7.45 0.82 -1.51
CA THR A 210 -6.82 0.37 -2.74
C THR A 210 -7.86 -0.14 -3.71
N THR A 211 -7.68 0.19 -5.00
CA THR A 211 -8.51 -0.36 -6.07
C THR A 211 -7.89 -1.67 -6.56
N ASP A 212 -8.70 -2.72 -6.63
CA ASP A 212 -8.31 -4.00 -7.20
C ASP A 212 -8.56 -3.98 -8.71
N PRO A 213 -7.55 -4.24 -9.55
CA PRO A 213 -7.72 -4.30 -11.00
C PRO A 213 -8.81 -5.27 -11.47
N GLU A 214 -8.97 -6.38 -10.76
CA GLU A 214 -9.96 -7.40 -11.10
C GLU A 214 -11.41 -6.95 -10.82
N LYS A 215 -11.59 -6.05 -9.82
CA LYS A 215 -12.90 -5.54 -9.40
C LYS A 215 -13.21 -4.13 -9.96
N GLN A 216 -12.36 -3.61 -10.83
CA GLN A 216 -12.48 -2.23 -11.32
C GLN A 216 -13.79 -1.96 -12.08
N LYS A 217 -14.23 -2.93 -12.89
CA LYS A 217 -15.43 -2.75 -13.73
C LYS A 217 -16.69 -2.69 -12.88
N GLU A 218 -16.82 -3.61 -11.94
CA GLU A 218 -17.96 -3.71 -11.03
C GLU A 218 -18.09 -2.45 -10.17
N TRP A 219 -16.99 -2.06 -9.54
CA TRP A 219 -16.98 -0.85 -8.71
C TRP A 219 -17.22 0.43 -9.50
N ALA A 220 -16.80 0.48 -10.77
CA ALA A 220 -17.12 1.61 -11.64
C ALA A 220 -18.62 1.72 -11.89
N VAL A 221 -19.28 0.59 -12.14
CA VAL A 221 -20.73 0.55 -12.33
C VAL A 221 -21.47 0.96 -11.05
N LEU A 222 -21.03 0.46 -9.90
CA LEU A 222 -21.62 0.82 -8.60
C LEU A 222 -21.45 2.32 -8.31
N ALA A 223 -20.26 2.86 -8.53
CA ALA A 223 -19.95 4.27 -8.31
C ALA A 223 -20.75 5.18 -9.28
N GLU A 224 -20.78 4.86 -10.57
CA GLU A 224 -21.57 5.57 -11.57
C GLU A 224 -23.06 5.57 -11.19
N THR A 225 -23.60 4.40 -10.85
CA THR A 225 -25.00 4.25 -10.46
C THR A 225 -25.31 5.05 -9.21
N PHE A 226 -24.44 5.01 -8.21
CA PHE A 226 -24.59 5.80 -6.99
C PHE A 226 -24.54 7.32 -7.26
N LEU A 227 -23.57 7.78 -8.04
CA LEU A 227 -23.46 9.21 -8.37
C LEU A 227 -24.68 9.73 -9.11
N GLN A 228 -25.28 8.90 -9.96
CA GLN A 228 -26.44 9.28 -10.76
C GLN A 228 -27.75 9.20 -9.99
N TYR A 229 -27.93 8.17 -9.14
CA TYR A 229 -29.22 7.84 -8.53
C TYR A 229 -29.23 7.83 -7.00
N GLY A 230 -28.07 7.79 -6.35
CA GLY A 230 -27.94 7.52 -4.90
C GLY A 230 -28.37 8.65 -3.98
N LYS A 231 -28.48 9.88 -4.45
CA LYS A 231 -28.86 11.05 -3.62
C LYS A 231 -28.19 11.10 -2.25
N LYS A 232 -26.95 10.56 -2.14
CA LYS A 232 -26.13 10.36 -0.93
C LYS A 232 -26.48 9.14 -0.06
N ASP A 233 -27.49 8.35 -0.40
CA ASP A 233 -27.81 7.10 0.32
C ASP A 233 -27.62 5.87 -0.60
N PRO A 234 -26.56 5.06 -0.41
CA PRO A 234 -26.36 3.85 -1.20
C PRO A 234 -27.39 2.75 -0.92
N ALA A 235 -28.12 2.84 0.19
CA ALA A 235 -29.13 1.84 0.56
C ALA A 235 -30.50 2.10 -0.08
N SER A 236 -30.71 3.23 -0.78
CA SER A 236 -32.00 3.59 -1.37
C SER A 236 -31.83 4.38 -2.67
N MET A 237 -31.69 3.65 -3.77
CA MET A 237 -31.56 4.24 -5.11
C MET A 237 -32.75 3.85 -5.97
N GLU A 238 -33.34 4.83 -6.65
CA GLU A 238 -34.40 4.63 -7.66
C GLU A 238 -33.78 4.71 -9.05
N ILE A 239 -33.85 3.62 -9.80
CA ILE A 239 -33.16 3.46 -11.08
C ILE A 239 -34.21 3.18 -12.17
N PRO A 240 -34.10 3.79 -13.36
CA PRO A 240 -34.99 3.48 -14.47
C PRO A 240 -34.89 1.99 -14.89
N ALA A 241 -36.05 1.40 -15.22
CA ALA A 241 -36.16 -0.03 -15.53
C ALA A 241 -35.30 -0.45 -16.74
N PHE A 242 -35.07 0.45 -17.70
CA PHE A 242 -34.23 0.14 -18.88
C PHE A 242 -32.77 -0.18 -18.53
N ARG A 243 -32.27 0.15 -17.33
CA ARG A 243 -30.94 -0.21 -16.88
C ARG A 243 -30.83 -1.65 -16.35
N ALA A 244 -31.94 -2.39 -16.27
CA ALA A 244 -31.99 -3.72 -15.67
C ALA A 244 -30.99 -4.71 -16.28
N LEU A 245 -30.98 -4.85 -17.61
CA LEU A 245 -30.07 -5.76 -18.31
C LEU A 245 -28.59 -5.40 -18.10
N TYR A 246 -28.28 -4.09 -18.18
CA TYR A 246 -26.91 -3.64 -17.96
C TYR A 246 -26.42 -3.94 -16.54
N LEU A 247 -27.27 -3.71 -15.52
CA LEU A 247 -26.92 -4.01 -14.14
C LEU A 247 -26.77 -5.53 -13.90
N ASP A 248 -27.67 -6.34 -14.46
CA ASP A 248 -27.58 -7.80 -14.36
C ASP A 248 -26.28 -8.33 -14.98
N GLU A 249 -25.95 -7.92 -16.19
CA GLU A 249 -24.74 -8.35 -16.91
C GLU A 249 -23.45 -7.96 -16.15
N MET A 250 -23.42 -6.76 -15.57
CA MET A 250 -22.23 -6.24 -14.92
C MET A 250 -22.02 -6.74 -13.49
N LEU A 251 -23.10 -7.09 -12.78
CA LEU A 251 -23.04 -7.40 -11.35
C LEU A 251 -23.23 -8.88 -11.03
N LYS A 252 -23.90 -9.64 -11.90
CA LYS A 252 -24.21 -11.06 -11.65
C LYS A 252 -22.96 -11.95 -11.70
N ASN A 253 -22.88 -12.86 -10.75
CA ASN A 253 -21.79 -13.85 -10.63
C ASN A 253 -20.39 -13.23 -10.54
N ARG A 254 -20.27 -12.06 -9.90
CA ARG A 254 -18.99 -11.38 -9.66
C ARG A 254 -18.44 -11.69 -8.29
N ASP A 255 -17.14 -11.84 -8.19
CA ASP A 255 -16.48 -12.11 -6.91
C ASP A 255 -16.60 -10.90 -5.95
N GLY A 256 -17.02 -11.17 -4.72
CA GLY A 256 -17.23 -10.14 -3.70
C GLY A 256 -18.52 -9.33 -3.86
N ILE A 257 -19.45 -9.76 -4.74
CA ILE A 257 -20.81 -9.21 -4.87
C ILE A 257 -21.83 -10.30 -4.57
N ILE A 258 -22.70 -10.06 -3.59
CA ILE A 258 -23.88 -10.86 -3.33
C ILE A 258 -25.07 -10.11 -3.90
N LEU A 259 -25.71 -10.69 -4.92
CA LEU A 259 -26.85 -10.07 -5.60
C LEU A 259 -28.17 -10.73 -5.17
N GLU A 260 -29.02 -9.97 -4.52
CA GLU A 260 -30.37 -10.37 -4.13
C GLU A 260 -31.42 -9.74 -5.07
N GLU A 261 -32.21 -10.57 -5.71
CA GLU A 261 -33.17 -10.16 -6.72
C GLU A 261 -34.59 -10.63 -6.37
N ASN A 262 -35.57 -9.73 -6.49
CA ASN A 262 -36.95 -10.12 -6.33
C ASN A 262 -37.53 -10.79 -7.62
N ARG A 263 -38.68 -11.48 -7.46
CA ARG A 263 -39.35 -12.17 -8.58
C ARG A 263 -39.69 -11.24 -9.74
N LYS A 264 -40.21 -10.04 -9.48
CA LYS A 264 -40.59 -9.08 -10.51
C LYS A 264 -39.39 -8.61 -11.35
N TYR A 265 -38.22 -8.46 -10.70
CA TYR A 265 -36.98 -8.13 -11.43
C TYR A 265 -36.54 -9.26 -12.36
N LYS A 266 -36.58 -10.49 -11.89
CA LYS A 266 -36.27 -11.67 -12.73
C LYS A 266 -37.24 -11.83 -13.90
N GLU A 267 -38.52 -11.57 -13.70
CA GLU A 267 -39.54 -11.57 -14.76
C GLU A 267 -39.27 -10.44 -15.78
N LEU A 268 -38.84 -9.26 -15.35
CA LEU A 268 -38.44 -8.16 -16.23
C LEU A 268 -37.24 -8.56 -17.11
N LEU A 269 -36.18 -9.13 -16.51
CA LEU A 269 -34.99 -9.57 -17.25
C LEU A 269 -35.34 -10.63 -18.29
N PHE A 270 -36.15 -11.63 -17.90
CA PHE A 270 -36.62 -12.69 -18.81
C PHE A 270 -37.39 -12.11 -19.99
N ASN A 271 -38.30 -11.17 -19.77
CA ASN A 271 -39.07 -10.52 -20.84
C ASN A 271 -38.17 -9.69 -21.77
N MET A 272 -37.15 -8.99 -21.23
CA MET A 272 -36.21 -8.23 -22.02
C MET A 272 -35.29 -9.12 -22.88
N ASP A 273 -34.80 -10.25 -22.35
CA ASP A 273 -34.01 -11.20 -23.09
C ASP A 273 -34.83 -11.89 -24.20
N THR A 274 -36.06 -12.28 -23.89
CA THR A 274 -36.97 -12.88 -24.87
C THR A 274 -37.31 -11.87 -25.98
N ALA A 275 -37.44 -10.60 -25.68
CA ALA A 275 -37.68 -9.55 -26.68
C ALA A 275 -36.45 -9.35 -27.60
N LYS A 276 -35.22 -9.54 -27.10
CA LYS A 276 -34.01 -9.52 -27.95
C LYS A 276 -33.92 -10.71 -28.91
N GLU A 277 -34.42 -11.88 -28.49
CA GLU A 277 -34.44 -13.08 -29.29
C GLU A 277 -35.62 -13.13 -30.28
N ALA A 278 -36.71 -12.40 -30.00
CA ALA A 278 -37.82 -12.21 -30.92
C ALA A 278 -37.34 -11.35 -32.08
N ASN A 279 -36.97 -12.02 -33.15
CA ASN A 279 -36.66 -11.41 -34.45
C ASN A 279 -37.98 -10.88 -35.04
N ASP A 280 -38.50 -9.74 -34.52
CA ASP A 280 -39.66 -9.10 -35.07
C ASP A 280 -39.28 -8.59 -36.44
N GLU A 281 -39.66 -9.34 -37.49
CA GLU A 281 -39.46 -8.93 -38.87
C GLU A 281 -40.19 -7.61 -39.07
N VAL A 282 -39.45 -6.61 -39.50
CA VAL A 282 -40.03 -5.30 -39.88
C VAL A 282 -41.16 -5.54 -40.89
N PRO A 283 -42.39 -5.09 -40.58
CA PRO A 283 -43.51 -5.26 -41.50
C PRO A 283 -43.13 -4.78 -42.92
N GLU A 284 -43.53 -5.50 -43.95
CA GLU A 284 -43.16 -5.17 -45.33
C GLU A 284 -43.48 -3.72 -45.70
N SER A 285 -44.57 -3.19 -45.16
CA SER A 285 -44.97 -1.78 -45.36
C SER A 285 -43.96 -0.73 -44.80
N LEU A 286 -43.08 -1.11 -43.93
CA LEU A 286 -42.07 -0.22 -43.29
C LEU A 286 -40.64 -0.52 -43.76
N ARG A 287 -40.35 -1.63 -44.40
CA ARG A 287 -39.01 -2.02 -44.88
C ARG A 287 -38.33 -1.00 -45.80
N GLY A 288 -39.13 -0.24 -46.58
CA GLY A 288 -38.60 0.80 -47.47
C GLY A 288 -38.56 2.21 -46.89
N ILE A 289 -39.07 2.39 -45.66
CA ILE A 289 -39.21 3.70 -45.00
C ILE A 289 -38.23 3.88 -43.87
N LEU A 290 -37.95 2.80 -43.11
CA LEU A 290 -37.05 2.80 -41.96
C LEU A 290 -35.59 2.79 -42.40
N ARG A 291 -34.76 3.60 -41.73
CA ARG A 291 -33.31 3.50 -41.86
C ARG A 291 -32.80 2.26 -41.11
N PRO A 292 -31.63 1.67 -41.51
CA PRO A 292 -31.14 0.43 -40.90
C PRO A 292 -31.19 0.45 -39.37
N TYR A 293 -30.71 1.50 -38.72
CA TYR A 293 -30.71 1.62 -37.24
C TYR A 293 -32.12 1.73 -36.62
N GLN A 294 -33.15 2.05 -37.40
CA GLN A 294 -34.55 2.08 -36.96
C GLN A 294 -35.26 0.74 -37.18
N ALA A 295 -34.64 -0.14 -37.94
CA ALA A 295 -35.14 -1.51 -38.16
C ALA A 295 -34.62 -2.48 -37.10
N ASP A 296 -33.48 -2.16 -36.46
CA ASP A 296 -32.82 -2.96 -35.45
C ASP A 296 -33.19 -2.56 -33.98
N GLY A 297 -34.01 -1.56 -33.79
CA GLY A 297 -34.49 -1.01 -32.50
C GLY A 297 -35.99 -1.04 -32.44
#